data_991d32c9d5042b40194565412b89ecc3
#
_entry.id   991d32c9d5042b40194565412b89ecc3
#
_cell.length_a   1.000
_cell.length_b   1.000
_cell.length_c   1.000
_cell.angle_alpha   90.00
_cell.angle_beta   90.00
_cell.angle_gamma   90.00
#
_symmetry.space_group_name_H-M   'P 1'
#
loop_
_entity.id
_entity.type
_entity.pdbx_description
1 polymer ?
#
loop_
_entity_poly.entity_id
_entity_poly.type
_entity_poly.pdbx_seq_one_letter_code
_entity_poly.pdbx_strand_id
1 'polypeptide(L)' 'MAHEWIIEVLQDMRSYSQKNGLPALTAQLDETLRVATDEIAAQGVVARPDDPDDTDD' A
#
# COMPACT_ATOMS: atom_id res chain seq x y z
N MET A 1 3.64 8.26 -9.64
CA MET A 1 3.09 7.04 -9.66
C MET A 1 1.70 7.01 -9.29
N ALA A 2 1.01 6.17 -9.88
CA ALA A 2 -0.42 6.20 -9.74
C ALA A 2 -0.90 5.64 -8.43
N HIS A 3 -0.08 4.90 -7.73
CA HIS A 3 -0.57 4.24 -6.54
C HIS A 3 -0.01 4.77 -5.25
N GLU A 4 0.75 5.85 -5.32
CA GLU A 4 1.37 6.32 -4.09
C GLU A 4 0.37 6.81 -3.07
N TRP A 5 -0.77 7.27 -3.54
CA TRP A 5 -1.78 7.76 -2.61
C TRP A 5 -2.26 6.67 -1.67
N ILE A 6 -2.18 5.39 -2.11
CA ILE A 6 -2.60 4.31 -1.25
C ILE A 6 -1.70 4.23 -0.03
N ILE A 7 -0.42 4.41 -0.23
CA ILE A 7 0.52 4.35 0.89
C ILE A 7 0.20 5.45 1.89
N GLU A 8 -0.10 6.64 1.41
CA GLU A 8 -0.40 7.74 2.31
C GLU A 8 -1.68 7.48 3.08
N VAL A 9 -2.70 6.97 2.41
CA VAL A 9 -3.95 6.69 3.07
C VAL A 9 -3.76 5.61 4.13
N LEU A 10 -3.00 4.58 3.81
CA LEU A 10 -2.76 3.51 4.77
C LEU A 10 -1.97 4.01 5.98
N GLN A 11 -1.03 4.91 5.74
CA GLN A 11 -0.28 5.47 6.86
C GLN A 11 -1.17 6.31 7.76
N ASP A 12 -2.08 7.06 7.17
CA ASP A 12 -3.03 7.84 7.94
C ASP A 12 -3.91 6.93 8.78
N MET A 13 -4.38 5.85 8.20
CA MET A 13 -5.23 4.93 8.92
C MET A 13 -4.47 4.25 10.05
N ARG A 14 -3.23 3.92 9.81
CA ARG A 14 -2.41 3.31 10.84
C ARG A 14 -2.23 4.28 12.01
N SER A 15 -1.94 5.51 11.70
CA SER A 15 -1.76 6.52 12.73
C SER A 15 -3.04 6.70 13.53
N TYR A 16 -4.16 6.72 12.85
CA TYR A 16 -5.45 6.88 13.51
C TYR A 16 -5.71 5.71 14.45
N SER A 17 -5.46 4.50 13.98
CA SER A 17 -5.72 3.32 14.81
C SER A 17 -4.81 3.31 16.03
N GLN A 18 -3.58 3.77 15.87
CA GLN A 18 -2.67 3.81 16.98
C GLN A 18 -3.14 4.80 18.04
N LYS A 19 -3.60 5.96 17.60
CA LYS A 19 -4.04 6.98 18.54
C LYS A 19 -5.35 6.63 19.19
N ASN A 20 -6.11 5.76 18.61
CA ASN A 20 -7.41 5.42 19.15
C ASN A 20 -7.46 4.07 19.81
N GLY A 21 -6.31 3.51 20.14
CA GLY A 21 -6.29 2.30 20.93
C GLY A 21 -6.77 1.07 20.19
N LEU A 22 -6.39 0.94 18.92
CA LEU A 22 -6.79 -0.19 18.13
C LEU A 22 -5.55 -0.95 17.70
N PRO A 23 -4.91 -1.66 18.64
CA PRO A 23 -3.61 -2.27 18.33
C PRO A 23 -3.68 -3.38 17.29
N ALA A 24 -4.75 -4.14 17.28
CA ALA A 24 -4.86 -5.19 16.27
C ALA A 24 -4.97 -4.60 14.87
N LEU A 25 -5.73 -3.54 14.75
CA LEU A 25 -5.87 -2.87 13.46
C LEU A 25 -4.54 -2.23 13.05
N THR A 26 -3.84 -1.65 14.01
CA THR A 26 -2.55 -1.05 13.72
C THR A 26 -1.58 -2.11 13.18
N ALA A 27 -1.58 -3.29 13.78
CA ALA A 27 -0.69 -4.35 13.31
C ALA A 27 -1.06 -4.80 11.91
N GLN A 28 -2.35 -4.90 11.63
CA GLN A 28 -2.78 -5.28 10.30
C GLN A 28 -2.45 -4.22 9.27
N LEU A 29 -2.57 -2.97 9.63
CA LEU A 29 -2.23 -1.90 8.71
C LEU A 29 -0.74 -1.84 8.46
N ASP A 30 0.08 -2.17 9.46
CA ASP A 30 1.51 -2.27 9.27
C ASP A 30 1.83 -3.31 8.22
N GLU A 31 1.21 -4.46 8.32
CA GLU A 31 1.44 -5.52 7.37
C GLU A 31 0.93 -5.12 5.99
N THR A 32 -0.22 -4.50 5.95
CA THR A 32 -0.80 -4.05 4.69
C THR A 32 0.11 -3.03 4.02
N LEU A 33 0.67 -2.13 4.82
CA LEU A 33 1.58 -1.14 4.27
C LEU A 33 2.80 -1.80 3.65
N ARG A 34 3.33 -2.81 4.30
CA ARG A 34 4.49 -3.50 3.78
C ARG A 34 4.16 -4.18 2.46
N VAL A 35 3.02 -4.85 2.42
CA VAL A 35 2.61 -5.53 1.21
C VAL A 35 2.36 -4.53 0.09
N ALA A 36 1.69 -3.43 0.39
CA ALA A 36 1.39 -2.44 -0.62
C ALA A 36 2.67 -1.81 -1.16
N THR A 37 3.60 -1.50 -0.27
CA THR A 37 4.85 -0.91 -0.69
C THR A 37 5.62 -1.86 -1.60
N ASP A 38 5.64 -3.14 -1.24
CA ASP A 38 6.35 -4.12 -2.04
C ASP A 38 5.72 -4.28 -3.42
N GLU A 39 4.40 -4.32 -3.46
CA GLU A 39 3.73 -4.50 -4.73
C GLU A 39 3.88 -3.29 -5.62
N ILE A 40 3.77 -2.12 -5.06
CA ILE A 40 3.89 -0.91 -5.85
C ILE A 40 5.32 -0.76 -6.36
N ALA A 41 6.29 -1.09 -5.53
CA ALA A 41 7.68 -1.01 -5.94
C ALA A 41 7.96 -2.00 -7.06
N ALA A 42 7.39 -3.17 -6.96
CA ALA A 42 7.61 -4.18 -8.00
C ALA A 42 7.03 -3.71 -9.32
N GLN A 43 5.86 -3.12 -9.27
CA GLN A 43 5.24 -2.64 -10.50
C GLN A 43 6.00 -1.47 -11.08
N GLY A 44 6.51 -0.62 -10.25
CA GLY A 44 7.21 0.55 -10.74
C GLY A 44 8.58 0.22 -11.27
N VAL A 45 9.19 -0.81 -10.72
CA VAL A 45 10.52 -1.09 -11.12
C VAL A 45 10.57 -1.95 -12.36
N VAL A 46 9.64 -2.86 -12.51
CA VAL A 46 9.71 -3.77 -13.59
C VAL A 46 9.03 -3.26 -14.79
N ALA A 47 9.73 -3.07 -15.82
CA ALA A 47 9.09 -2.62 -17.04
C ALA A 47 8.65 -3.83 -17.77
N ARG A 48 7.49 -4.27 -17.57
CA ARG A 48 6.99 -5.43 -18.25
C ARG A 48 6.22 -5.02 -19.44
N PRO A 49 6.80 -5.02 -20.53
CA PRO A 49 6.12 -4.56 -21.72
C PRO A 49 4.91 -5.39 -22.06
N ASP A 50 4.93 -6.62 -21.64
CA ASP A 50 3.79 -7.40 -21.99
C ASP A 50 2.81 -7.43 -20.89
N ASP A 51 2.81 -6.56 -19.97
CA ASP A 51 1.88 -6.56 -18.87
C ASP A 51 0.63 -5.97 -19.31
N PRO A 52 -0.33 -6.70 -19.67
CA PRO A 52 -1.51 -6.14 -20.23
C PRO A 52 -2.41 -5.61 -19.23
N ASP A 53 -2.43 -6.12 -18.13
CA ASP A 53 -3.43 -5.71 -17.31
C ASP A 53 -3.17 -4.59 -16.56
N ASP A 54 -2.15 -4.10 -16.68
CA ASP A 54 -1.94 -2.99 -15.94
C ASP A 54 -2.98 -2.08 -16.10
N THR A 55 -3.72 -2.32 -16.98
CA THR A 55 -4.70 -1.41 -17.13
C THR A 55 -5.60 -1.49 -16.18
N ASP A 56 -5.91 -1.77 -15.82
CA ASP A 56 -6.76 -1.77 -15.07
C ASP A 56 -7.13 -1.05 -14.39
N ASP A 57 -7.13 -0.78 -14.41
CA ASP A 57 -7.42 -0.21 -13.80
C ASP A 57 -7.81 0.29 -13.75
#